data_058e40ec84cdaf38e7a4e2a378f22158
#
_entry.id   058e40ec84cdaf38e7a4e2a378f22158
#
_cell.length_a   1.000
_cell.length_b   1.000
_cell.length_c   1.000
_cell.angle_alpha   90.00
_cell.angle_beta   90.00
_cell.angle_gamma   90.00
#
_symmetry.space_group_name_H-M   'P 1'
#
loop_
_entity.id
_entity.type
_entity.pdbx_description
1 polymer ?
#
loop_
_entity_poly.entity_id
_entity_poly.type
_entity_poly.pdbx_seq_one_letter_code
_entity_poly.pdbx_strand_id
1 'polypeptide(L)'
;MRPLNLSLAQLSGMARADVTPDQLEFRRQATRRMFFDRDQEIPLAGLQPAKIVGIEVMHPLVGTQTGNAEFEITEGKLRITAKSAARADRWIGGFNPFASYDISLDEFSGSGEVGILFRDPEQENRISASLVMKDGKCSAIRWVVVKEGKEVVREDYPLPEGVKAEFPLRLRVQMLAVGVNLFLETKGQSHLIAYPDFAEHFELREKSLMRRFEFCLHSDLSAGASVDIAEMTAALSPGCGQADIRAITRADGEPLLDEGRLWFTMTVRGRGLPHPLQGVFSMNPSVFDLKFEGIIVFDMGDGMLRNELASHLFYDDASKEWRGWTVGFSVYGKDAKGEQKAVLAVSSKRDPRKGFSVMRAKTIGLPPGAHEDPHGIYDAEAGKWRMLIAEHTGKFGASMWESDAWDHGYTRLTEPVEVDSTGTAITKIGSKRYAMFGSADRKVYIRSYPGLEPAGELKMHLPPWNGDHGTRIWPNVIPLPEGYPARYIALMMDRINFPGMPKQNWTYGAMYLYHAHLPEGNGTPYEYEKH
;
A
#
# COMPACT_ATOMS: atom_id res chain seq x y z
N MET A 1 -18.03 -7.93 -59.81
CA MET A 1 -18.02 -7.51 -58.40
C MET A 1 -16.58 -7.45 -57.96
N ARG A 2 -16.05 -6.26 -57.65
CA ARG A 2 -14.71 -6.10 -57.07
C ARG A 2 -14.80 -6.29 -55.56
N PRO A 3 -13.94 -7.10 -54.93
CA PRO A 3 -13.93 -7.18 -53.47
C PRO A 3 -13.40 -5.86 -52.92
N LEU A 4 -14.14 -5.28 -51.98
CA LEU A 4 -13.70 -4.14 -51.15
C LEU A 4 -12.57 -4.63 -50.23
N ASN A 5 -11.34 -4.37 -50.63
CA ASN A 5 -10.20 -4.51 -49.76
C ASN A 5 -10.19 -3.33 -48.75
N LEU A 6 -10.93 -3.47 -47.68
CA LEU A 6 -10.77 -2.62 -46.51
C LEU A 6 -9.45 -3.03 -45.84
N SER A 7 -8.60 -2.06 -45.52
CA SER A 7 -7.37 -2.31 -44.77
C SER A 7 -7.67 -2.84 -43.37
N LEU A 8 -6.84 -3.73 -42.84
CA LEU A 8 -6.94 -4.24 -41.46
C LEU A 8 -7.11 -3.12 -40.42
N ALA A 9 -6.50 -1.94 -40.66
CA ALA A 9 -6.64 -0.76 -39.81
C ALA A 9 -8.05 -0.14 -39.86
N GLN A 10 -8.78 -0.23 -40.99
CA GLN A 10 -10.15 0.25 -41.10
C GLN A 10 -11.15 -0.72 -40.45
N LEU A 11 -10.88 -2.03 -40.52
CA LEU A 11 -11.67 -3.05 -39.84
C LEU A 11 -11.47 -3.00 -38.31
N SER A 12 -10.27 -2.70 -37.82
CA SER A 12 -9.98 -2.55 -36.39
C SER A 12 -10.57 -1.27 -35.80
N GLY A 13 -10.59 -0.19 -36.57
CA GLY A 13 -11.25 1.07 -36.15
C GLY A 13 -12.75 0.94 -36.00
N MET A 14 -13.43 0.24 -36.91
CA MET A 14 -14.88 0.01 -36.83
C MET A 14 -15.26 -0.93 -35.65
N ALA A 15 -14.43 -1.92 -35.32
CA ALA A 15 -14.72 -2.85 -34.21
C ALA A 15 -14.62 -2.21 -32.82
N ARG A 16 -13.96 -1.06 -32.65
CA ARG A 16 -13.86 -0.33 -31.38
C ARG A 16 -15.07 0.57 -31.10
N ALA A 17 -15.74 1.07 -32.14
CA ALA A 17 -16.76 2.11 -32.00
C ALA A 17 -18.07 1.64 -31.36
N ASP A 18 -18.38 0.35 -31.45
CA ASP A 18 -19.73 -0.14 -31.17
C ASP A 18 -19.87 -1.01 -29.92
N VAL A 19 -18.79 -1.19 -29.11
CA VAL A 19 -18.86 -2.00 -27.89
C VAL A 19 -19.43 -1.18 -26.74
N THR A 20 -20.46 -1.72 -26.09
CA THR A 20 -21.05 -1.17 -24.86
C THR A 20 -20.70 -2.04 -23.65
N PRO A 21 -20.69 -1.49 -22.41
CA PRO A 21 -20.30 -2.24 -21.21
C PRO A 21 -21.12 -3.48 -20.94
N ASP A 22 -22.41 -3.46 -21.27
CA ASP A 22 -23.35 -4.59 -21.09
C ASP A 22 -23.07 -5.78 -22.01
N GLN A 23 -22.29 -5.56 -23.09
CA GLN A 23 -21.81 -6.59 -24.00
C GLN A 23 -20.54 -7.30 -23.49
N LEU A 24 -19.87 -6.75 -22.48
CA LEU A 24 -18.64 -7.30 -21.94
C LEU A 24 -18.93 -8.25 -20.79
N GLU A 25 -18.31 -9.43 -20.80
CA GLU A 25 -18.29 -10.36 -19.69
C GLU A 25 -16.86 -10.51 -19.17
N PHE A 26 -16.63 -10.12 -17.92
CA PHE A 26 -15.32 -10.17 -17.29
C PHE A 26 -15.13 -11.52 -16.61
N ARG A 27 -14.21 -12.34 -17.14
CA ARG A 27 -13.86 -13.65 -16.63
C ARG A 27 -12.52 -13.62 -15.93
N ARG A 28 -12.48 -14.18 -14.72
CA ARG A 28 -11.26 -14.24 -13.92
C ARG A 28 -10.24 -15.16 -14.56
N GLN A 29 -9.01 -14.66 -14.76
CA GLN A 29 -7.91 -15.36 -15.43
C GLN A 29 -6.84 -15.81 -14.44
N ALA A 30 -6.47 -14.95 -13.49
CA ALA A 30 -5.37 -15.21 -12.58
C ALA A 30 -5.64 -14.62 -11.20
N THR A 31 -4.92 -15.15 -10.21
CA THR A 31 -4.96 -14.71 -8.83
C THR A 31 -3.55 -14.55 -8.31
N ARG A 32 -3.28 -13.44 -7.63
CA ARG A 32 -2.02 -13.22 -6.91
C ARG A 32 -2.29 -12.69 -5.51
N ARG A 33 -1.55 -13.22 -4.54
CA ARG A 33 -1.54 -12.74 -3.17
C ARG A 33 -0.15 -12.22 -2.83
N MET A 34 -0.07 -10.99 -2.34
CA MET A 34 1.13 -10.42 -1.75
C MET A 34 0.91 -10.34 -0.23
N PHE A 35 1.70 -11.08 0.51
CA PHE A 35 1.64 -11.11 1.96
C PHE A 35 3.07 -11.22 2.47
N PHE A 36 3.63 -10.09 2.92
CA PHE A 36 5.03 -9.97 3.30
C PHE A 36 5.98 -10.63 2.28
N ASP A 37 5.69 -10.40 0.99
CA ASP A 37 6.48 -10.91 -0.14
C ASP A 37 7.83 -10.18 -0.16
N ARG A 38 8.86 -10.85 0.36
CA ARG A 38 10.21 -10.28 0.51
C ARG A 38 10.86 -9.93 -0.83
N ASP A 39 10.53 -10.67 -1.88
CA ASP A 39 11.04 -10.40 -3.23
C ASP A 39 10.47 -9.10 -3.79
N GLN A 40 9.43 -8.57 -3.18
CA GLN A 40 8.80 -7.30 -3.52
C GLN A 40 9.22 -6.16 -2.57
N GLU A 41 10.02 -6.42 -1.56
CA GLU A 41 10.49 -5.36 -0.65
C GLU A 41 11.60 -4.52 -1.29
N ILE A 42 11.55 -3.20 -1.08
CA ILE A 42 12.56 -2.26 -1.59
C ILE A 42 13.49 -1.89 -0.42
N PRO A 43 14.76 -2.35 -0.43
CA PRO A 43 15.69 -2.08 0.66
C PRO A 43 15.98 -0.59 0.84
N LEU A 44 16.01 -0.12 2.09
CA LEU A 44 16.41 1.23 2.48
C LEU A 44 17.76 1.21 3.23
N ALA A 45 17.89 0.34 4.22
CA ALA A 45 19.08 0.18 5.04
C ALA A 45 19.12 -1.23 5.63
N GLY A 46 20.29 -1.66 6.13
CA GLY A 46 20.35 -2.92 6.86
C GLY A 46 21.76 -3.43 7.07
N LEU A 47 21.86 -4.43 7.93
CA LEU A 47 23.04 -5.22 8.19
C LEU A 47 22.81 -6.63 7.62
N GLN A 48 23.66 -7.04 6.70
CA GLN A 48 23.66 -8.38 6.10
C GLN A 48 25.05 -9.02 6.28
N PRO A 49 25.32 -9.63 7.41
CA PRO A 49 26.64 -10.16 7.73
C PRO A 49 27.16 -11.17 6.70
N ALA A 50 26.28 -11.97 6.09
CA ALA A 50 26.65 -12.93 5.04
C ALA A 50 27.25 -12.29 3.78
N LYS A 51 27.01 -11.00 3.57
CA LYS A 51 27.56 -10.24 2.43
C LYS A 51 28.87 -9.53 2.76
N ILE A 52 29.30 -9.55 4.02
CA ILE A 52 30.55 -8.96 4.49
C ILE A 52 31.64 -10.00 4.35
N VAL A 53 32.09 -10.27 3.13
CA VAL A 53 33.16 -11.26 2.88
C VAL A 53 34.50 -10.56 2.80
N GLY A 54 35.46 -10.99 3.63
CA GLY A 54 36.86 -10.59 3.54
C GLY A 54 37.17 -9.17 4.01
N ILE A 55 36.24 -8.53 4.74
CA ILE A 55 36.46 -7.23 5.35
C ILE A 55 36.58 -7.42 6.86
N GLU A 56 37.78 -7.40 7.34
CA GLU A 56 38.05 -7.20 8.74
C GLU A 56 37.57 -5.78 9.09
N VAL A 57 36.30 -5.68 9.47
CA VAL A 57 35.66 -4.51 10.06
C VAL A 57 35.90 -3.19 9.30
N MET A 58 35.16 -2.97 8.21
CA MET A 58 35.21 -1.65 7.55
C MET A 58 34.63 -0.53 8.43
N HIS A 59 33.65 -0.79 9.25
CA HIS A 59 33.10 0.13 10.24
C HIS A 59 32.77 -0.64 11.51
N PRO A 60 33.41 -0.29 12.66
CA PRO A 60 32.91 -0.77 13.93
C PRO A 60 31.45 -0.31 14.04
N LEU A 61 30.55 -1.23 14.43
CA LEU A 61 29.15 -0.86 14.69
C LEU A 61 29.15 0.22 15.76
N VAL A 62 28.87 1.48 15.34
CA VAL A 62 28.88 2.63 16.25
C VAL A 62 27.67 2.55 17.16
N GLY A 63 27.85 2.80 18.44
CA GLY A 63 26.74 2.78 19.38
C GLY A 63 27.17 2.93 20.83
N THR A 64 26.26 2.61 21.75
CA THR A 64 26.47 2.66 23.19
C THR A 64 26.54 1.24 23.75
N GLN A 65 27.28 1.06 24.82
CA GLN A 65 27.39 -0.21 25.52
C GLN A 65 27.61 -0.02 27.01
N THR A 66 26.93 -0.83 27.82
CA THR A 66 27.24 -1.04 29.25
C THR A 66 27.48 -2.53 29.47
N GLY A 67 28.32 -2.87 30.41
CA GLY A 67 28.77 -4.27 30.60
C GLY A 67 29.75 -4.72 29.50
N ASN A 68 30.00 -6.01 29.43
CA ASN A 68 30.94 -6.60 28.49
C ASN A 68 30.24 -7.54 27.50
N ALA A 69 30.03 -7.08 26.28
CA ALA A 69 29.56 -7.88 25.15
C ALA A 69 30.55 -7.81 23.99
N GLU A 70 30.84 -8.96 23.41
CA GLU A 70 31.68 -9.11 22.22
C GLU A 70 30.77 -9.23 20.96
N PHE A 71 31.19 -8.61 19.87
CA PHE A 71 30.51 -8.62 18.58
C PHE A 71 31.45 -9.21 17.54
N GLU A 72 31.08 -10.31 16.94
CA GLU A 72 31.89 -11.03 15.97
C GLU A 72 31.03 -11.42 14.74
N ILE A 73 31.62 -11.33 13.55
CA ILE A 73 30.99 -11.88 12.34
C ILE A 73 31.59 -13.27 12.13
N THR A 74 30.78 -14.29 12.35
CA THR A 74 31.16 -15.70 12.25
C THR A 74 30.14 -16.42 11.36
N GLU A 75 30.63 -17.17 10.37
CA GLU A 75 29.80 -17.94 9.45
C GLU A 75 28.68 -17.10 8.76
N GLY A 76 28.99 -15.84 8.45
CA GLY A 76 28.03 -14.94 7.81
C GLY A 76 26.91 -14.43 8.71
N LYS A 77 27.07 -14.50 10.03
CA LYS A 77 26.13 -14.01 11.05
C LYS A 77 26.84 -13.05 12.00
N LEU A 78 26.10 -12.12 12.58
CA LEU A 78 26.60 -11.33 13.69
C LEU A 78 26.30 -12.07 14.99
N ARG A 79 27.35 -12.58 15.62
CA ARG A 79 27.28 -13.18 16.96
C ARG A 79 27.54 -12.10 18.02
N ILE A 80 26.65 -12.02 19.00
CA ILE A 80 26.84 -11.21 20.21
C ILE A 80 26.93 -12.14 21.39
N THR A 81 28.01 -12.02 22.15
CA THR A 81 28.23 -12.84 23.36
C THR A 81 28.44 -11.94 24.56
N ALA A 82 27.59 -12.06 25.58
CA ALA A 82 27.68 -11.31 26.81
C ALA A 82 28.60 -12.02 27.84
N LYS A 83 29.78 -11.48 28.08
CA LYS A 83 30.71 -11.98 29.13
C LYS A 83 30.26 -11.61 30.55
N SER A 84 29.56 -10.49 30.69
CA SER A 84 28.82 -10.08 31.89
C SER A 84 27.45 -9.59 31.42
N ALA A 85 26.51 -9.32 32.33
CA ALA A 85 25.25 -8.65 31.91
C ALA A 85 25.60 -7.40 31.14
N ALA A 86 25.07 -7.29 29.90
CA ALA A 86 25.46 -6.26 28.96
C ALA A 86 24.29 -5.76 28.14
N ARG A 87 24.16 -4.45 28.06
CA ARG A 87 23.25 -3.77 27.16
C ARG A 87 24.05 -3.06 26.08
N ALA A 88 23.61 -3.21 24.83
CA ALA A 88 24.25 -2.56 23.70
C ALA A 88 23.23 -2.13 22.67
N ASP A 89 23.40 -0.91 22.17
CA ASP A 89 22.68 -0.35 21.03
C ASP A 89 23.70 -0.08 19.92
N ARG A 90 23.42 -0.54 18.69
CA ARG A 90 24.31 -0.34 17.54
C ARG A 90 23.54 0.30 16.38
N TRP A 91 24.07 1.40 15.88
CA TRP A 91 23.49 2.10 14.73
C TRP A 91 23.53 1.25 13.46
N ILE A 92 22.42 1.18 12.74
CA ILE A 92 22.28 0.45 11.47
C ILE A 92 21.97 1.42 10.32
N GLY A 93 21.13 2.43 10.56
CA GLY A 93 20.73 3.35 9.51
C GLY A 93 19.82 4.46 9.97
N GLY A 94 19.34 5.25 9.01
CA GLY A 94 18.34 6.29 9.24
C GLY A 94 16.94 5.69 9.48
N PHE A 95 16.08 6.47 10.10
CA PHE A 95 14.70 6.10 10.40
C PHE A 95 13.74 6.61 9.32
N ASN A 96 12.80 5.78 8.91
CA ASN A 96 11.67 6.14 8.06
C ASN A 96 10.37 5.61 8.71
N PRO A 97 9.44 6.48 9.15
CA PRO A 97 8.22 6.05 9.84
C PRO A 97 7.22 5.30 8.94
N PHE A 98 7.51 5.18 7.66
CA PHE A 98 6.69 4.46 6.67
C PHE A 98 7.34 3.16 6.18
N ALA A 99 8.45 2.73 6.79
CA ALA A 99 9.15 1.49 6.47
C ALA A 99 8.72 0.32 7.36
N SER A 100 9.07 -0.88 6.94
CA SER A 100 9.11 -2.09 7.78
C SER A 100 10.53 -2.37 8.19
N TYR A 101 10.71 -2.86 9.41
CA TYR A 101 12.00 -3.16 10.01
C TYR A 101 12.01 -4.59 10.51
N ASP A 102 13.00 -5.35 10.12
CA ASP A 102 13.14 -6.76 10.47
C ASP A 102 14.46 -7.02 11.18
N ILE A 103 14.43 -7.93 12.15
CA ILE A 103 15.61 -8.59 12.67
C ILE A 103 15.38 -10.10 12.64
N SER A 104 16.32 -10.85 12.06
CA SER A 104 16.27 -12.31 11.95
C SER A 104 17.33 -12.93 12.85
N LEU A 105 16.89 -13.86 13.71
CA LEU A 105 17.73 -14.61 14.64
C LEU A 105 17.78 -16.06 14.22
N ASP A 106 18.98 -16.62 14.10
CA ASP A 106 19.19 -18.04 13.82
C ASP A 106 19.30 -18.88 15.09
N GLU A 107 19.85 -18.29 16.16
CA GLU A 107 20.02 -18.95 17.44
C GLU A 107 20.04 -17.96 18.60
N PHE A 108 19.63 -18.40 19.78
CA PHE A 108 19.76 -17.65 21.02
C PHE A 108 20.02 -18.63 22.18
N SER A 109 20.99 -18.31 23.01
CA SER A 109 21.33 -19.08 24.21
C SER A 109 21.28 -18.18 25.44
N GLY A 110 20.81 -18.73 26.56
CA GLY A 110 20.65 -18.00 27.81
C GLY A 110 19.38 -17.15 27.86
N SER A 111 19.44 -16.01 28.55
CA SER A 111 18.31 -15.10 28.75
C SER A 111 18.65 -13.66 28.43
N GLY A 112 17.66 -12.86 28.04
CA GLY A 112 17.83 -11.45 27.69
C GLY A 112 16.83 -10.95 26.67
N GLU A 113 17.16 -9.84 26.03
CA GLU A 113 16.36 -9.20 25.00
C GLU A 113 17.21 -8.87 23.77
N VAL A 114 16.62 -9.02 22.60
CA VAL A 114 17.23 -8.58 21.35
C VAL A 114 16.16 -8.09 20.40
N GLY A 115 16.41 -6.98 19.71
CA GLY A 115 15.38 -6.40 18.85
C GLY A 115 15.82 -5.13 18.14
N ILE A 116 14.83 -4.31 17.85
CA ILE A 116 14.89 -3.09 17.06
C ILE A 116 14.68 -1.89 17.99
N LEU A 117 15.54 -0.89 17.84
CA LEU A 117 15.44 0.36 18.56
C LEU A 117 15.41 1.52 17.56
N PHE A 118 14.46 2.41 17.74
CA PHE A 118 14.45 3.75 17.17
C PHE A 118 14.80 4.74 18.26
N ARG A 119 15.81 5.56 18.05
CA ARG A 119 16.26 6.51 19.07
C ARG A 119 16.53 7.89 18.49
N ASP A 120 16.26 8.93 19.27
CA ASP A 120 16.71 10.30 19.11
C ASP A 120 17.67 10.58 20.26
N PRO A 121 19.00 10.49 20.04
CA PRO A 121 19.98 10.59 21.10
C PRO A 121 20.07 12.00 21.71
N GLU A 122 19.70 13.04 20.96
CA GLU A 122 19.74 14.43 21.43
C GLU A 122 18.65 14.73 22.48
N GLN A 123 17.49 14.09 22.34
CA GLN A 123 16.33 14.30 23.21
C GLN A 123 16.09 13.12 24.16
N GLU A 124 16.99 12.14 24.17
CA GLU A 124 16.83 10.89 24.93
C GLU A 124 15.49 10.18 24.66
N ASN A 125 14.97 10.29 23.43
CA ASN A 125 13.75 9.61 23.01
C ASN A 125 14.05 8.24 22.45
N ARG A 126 13.19 7.24 22.76
CA ARG A 126 13.38 5.86 22.31
C ARG A 126 12.04 5.18 22.08
N ILE A 127 12.00 4.36 21.05
CA ILE A 127 10.92 3.41 20.77
C ILE A 127 11.59 2.08 20.47
N SER A 128 11.27 1.01 21.21
CA SER A 128 11.89 -0.29 20.96
C SER A 128 10.88 -1.43 20.96
N ALA A 129 11.15 -2.42 20.11
CA ALA A 129 10.49 -3.70 20.08
C ALA A 129 11.54 -4.81 20.17
N SER A 130 11.46 -5.68 21.17
CA SER A 130 12.44 -6.71 21.43
C SER A 130 11.79 -8.06 21.70
N LEU A 131 12.42 -9.14 21.22
CA LEU A 131 12.11 -10.50 21.63
C LEU A 131 12.65 -10.72 23.05
N VAL A 132 11.77 -11.12 23.97
CA VAL A 132 12.13 -11.48 25.35
C VAL A 132 12.45 -12.96 25.39
N MET A 133 13.72 -13.28 25.68
CA MET A 133 14.26 -14.63 25.70
C MET A 133 14.46 -15.11 27.12
N LYS A 134 14.00 -16.33 27.42
CA LYS A 134 14.23 -17.02 28.71
C LYS A 134 14.73 -18.42 28.40
N ASP A 135 15.92 -18.73 28.89
CA ASP A 135 16.58 -20.04 28.71
C ASP A 135 16.53 -20.51 27.24
N GLY A 136 16.90 -19.61 26.30
CA GLY A 136 16.93 -19.87 24.87
C GLY A 136 15.56 -19.87 24.17
N LYS A 137 14.47 -19.57 24.86
CA LYS A 137 13.11 -19.58 24.29
C LYS A 137 12.48 -18.18 24.26
N CYS A 138 11.89 -17.81 23.15
CA CYS A 138 11.12 -16.58 23.05
C CYS A 138 9.80 -16.70 23.82
N SER A 139 9.55 -15.79 24.75
CA SER A 139 8.35 -15.78 25.60
C SER A 139 7.37 -14.65 25.28
N ALA A 140 7.86 -13.53 24.76
CA ALA A 140 7.05 -12.35 24.48
C ALA A 140 7.77 -11.41 23.51
N ILE A 141 7.04 -10.44 22.99
CA ILE A 141 7.62 -9.23 22.41
C ILE A 141 7.42 -8.09 23.42
N ARG A 142 8.51 -7.43 23.78
CA ARG A 142 8.49 -6.25 24.64
C ARG A 142 8.44 -4.99 23.81
N TRP A 143 7.53 -4.09 24.16
CA TRP A 143 7.42 -2.75 23.61
C TRP A 143 7.74 -1.71 24.68
N VAL A 144 8.64 -0.78 24.37
CA VAL A 144 9.03 0.29 25.29
C VAL A 144 9.05 1.62 24.56
N VAL A 145 8.48 2.64 25.21
CA VAL A 145 8.56 4.04 24.78
C VAL A 145 9.19 4.86 25.88
N VAL A 146 10.27 5.58 25.54
CA VAL A 146 10.95 6.52 26.45
C VAL A 146 10.84 7.90 25.83
N LYS A 147 10.41 8.89 26.58
CA LYS A 147 10.32 10.29 26.20
C LYS A 147 11.12 11.14 27.16
N GLU A 148 12.10 11.90 26.65
CA GLU A 148 12.97 12.77 27.44
C GLU A 148 13.63 12.01 28.61
N GLY A 149 14.18 10.82 28.30
CA GLY A 149 14.83 9.95 29.28
C GLY A 149 13.90 9.21 30.24
N LYS A 150 12.60 9.43 30.19
CA LYS A 150 11.62 8.77 31.05
C LYS A 150 10.85 7.69 30.31
N GLU A 151 10.80 6.49 30.87
CA GLU A 151 9.96 5.41 30.36
C GLU A 151 8.49 5.77 30.58
N VAL A 152 7.72 5.87 29.47
CA VAL A 152 6.28 6.24 29.49
C VAL A 152 5.39 5.07 29.11
N VAL A 153 5.93 4.05 28.40
CA VAL A 153 5.24 2.80 28.07
C VAL A 153 6.23 1.65 28.25
N ARG A 154 5.79 0.58 28.91
CA ARG A 154 6.44 -0.75 28.89
C ARG A 154 5.37 -1.82 28.91
N GLU A 155 5.31 -2.60 27.86
CA GLU A 155 4.35 -3.68 27.68
C GLU A 155 5.02 -4.94 27.16
N ASP A 156 4.69 -6.08 27.75
CA ASP A 156 5.09 -7.40 27.27
C ASP A 156 3.88 -8.09 26.63
N TYR A 157 4.00 -8.37 25.35
CA TYR A 157 2.97 -9.10 24.60
C TYR A 157 3.36 -10.57 24.52
N PRO A 158 2.69 -11.45 25.26
CA PRO A 158 2.96 -12.88 25.20
C PRO A 158 2.61 -13.44 23.83
N LEU A 159 3.27 -14.51 23.43
CA LEU A 159 2.94 -15.18 22.19
C LEU A 159 1.50 -15.74 22.27
N PRO A 160 0.70 -15.63 21.19
CA PRO A 160 -0.64 -16.19 21.14
C PRO A 160 -0.64 -17.71 21.39
N GLU A 161 -1.74 -18.22 21.94
CA GLU A 161 -1.91 -19.65 22.14
C GLU A 161 -1.71 -20.42 20.81
N GLY A 162 -0.92 -21.49 20.86
CA GLY A 162 -0.58 -22.31 19.69
C GLY A 162 0.61 -21.79 18.85
N VAL A 163 1.08 -20.56 19.05
CA VAL A 163 2.28 -20.06 18.40
C VAL A 163 3.52 -20.56 19.15
N LYS A 164 4.32 -21.39 18.49
CA LYS A 164 5.60 -21.87 19.00
C LYS A 164 6.72 -21.10 18.30
N ALA A 165 7.48 -20.34 19.08
CA ALA A 165 8.66 -19.66 18.57
C ALA A 165 9.81 -20.68 18.43
N GLU A 166 10.08 -21.10 17.20
CA GLU A 166 11.17 -21.99 16.84
C GLU A 166 12.12 -21.27 15.87
N PHE A 167 13.42 -21.38 16.09
CA PHE A 167 14.42 -20.74 15.21
C PHE A 167 14.41 -21.36 13.79
N PRO A 168 14.72 -20.57 12.76
CA PRO A 168 15.00 -19.13 12.81
C PRO A 168 13.74 -18.31 13.15
N LEU A 169 13.93 -17.24 13.92
CA LEU A 169 12.89 -16.29 14.31
C LEU A 169 13.11 -14.95 13.61
N ARG A 170 12.01 -14.30 13.20
CA ARG A 170 12.07 -12.91 12.73
C ARG A 170 11.06 -12.06 13.49
N LEU A 171 11.55 -10.99 14.10
CA LEU A 171 10.72 -9.89 14.59
C LEU A 171 10.57 -8.87 13.45
N ARG A 172 9.34 -8.56 13.07
CA ARG A 172 9.01 -7.49 12.13
C ARG A 172 8.27 -6.36 12.85
N VAL A 173 8.80 -5.15 12.72
CA VAL A 173 8.17 -3.91 13.15
C VAL A 173 7.68 -3.18 11.90
N GLN A 174 6.38 -3.27 11.61
CA GLN A 174 5.78 -2.53 10.51
C GLN A 174 5.37 -1.15 11.01
N MET A 175 6.24 -0.16 10.77
CA MET A 175 5.99 1.23 11.15
C MET A 175 5.02 1.88 10.16
N LEU A 176 4.04 2.63 10.66
CA LEU A 176 2.93 3.19 9.90
C LEU A 176 2.72 4.69 10.19
N ALA A 177 3.75 5.36 10.68
CA ALA A 177 3.77 6.76 11.11
C ALA A 177 2.82 7.13 12.25
N VAL A 178 1.59 6.62 12.24
CA VAL A 178 0.55 6.87 13.27
C VAL A 178 0.26 5.64 14.12
N GLY A 179 1.04 4.58 13.97
CA GLY A 179 0.91 3.34 14.72
C GLY A 179 1.95 2.33 14.27
N VAL A 180 1.93 1.15 14.86
CA VAL A 180 2.87 0.08 14.58
C VAL A 180 2.17 -1.28 14.66
N ASN A 181 2.63 -2.22 13.84
CA ASN A 181 2.26 -3.62 13.96
C ASN A 181 3.52 -4.44 14.26
N LEU A 182 3.42 -5.31 15.25
CA LEU A 182 4.48 -6.24 15.64
C LEU A 182 4.12 -7.65 15.18
N PHE A 183 4.98 -8.23 14.35
CA PHE A 183 4.84 -9.61 13.88
C PHE A 183 6.01 -10.45 14.32
N LEU A 184 5.71 -11.72 14.65
CA LEU A 184 6.72 -12.76 14.79
C LEU A 184 6.57 -13.74 13.63
N GLU A 185 7.65 -13.93 12.88
CA GLU A 185 7.71 -14.98 11.88
C GLU A 185 8.50 -16.18 12.46
N THR A 186 7.90 -17.35 12.36
CA THR A 186 8.48 -18.62 12.74
C THR A 186 8.01 -19.70 11.78
N LYS A 187 8.88 -20.60 11.33
CA LYS A 187 8.55 -21.65 10.34
C LYS A 187 7.92 -21.10 9.06
N GLY A 188 8.33 -19.92 8.61
CA GLY A 188 7.79 -19.29 7.42
C GLY A 188 6.36 -18.76 7.55
N GLN A 189 5.82 -18.69 8.78
CA GLN A 189 4.50 -18.12 9.06
C GLN A 189 4.65 -16.84 9.88
N SER A 190 4.02 -15.77 9.42
CA SER A 190 3.96 -14.49 10.13
C SER A 190 2.73 -14.42 11.01
N HIS A 191 2.93 -14.17 12.30
CA HIS A 191 1.88 -14.01 13.30
C HIS A 191 1.85 -12.57 13.77
N LEU A 192 0.69 -11.91 13.70
CA LEU A 192 0.51 -10.61 14.34
C LEU A 192 0.43 -10.82 15.86
N ILE A 193 1.37 -10.24 16.58
CA ILE A 193 1.48 -10.37 18.05
C ILE A 193 0.80 -9.20 18.72
N ALA A 194 1.07 -7.97 18.25
CA ALA A 194 0.53 -6.76 18.87
C ALA A 194 0.48 -5.60 17.89
N TYR A 195 -0.25 -4.57 18.31
CA TYR A 195 -0.33 -3.28 17.64
C TYR A 195 -0.32 -2.15 18.67
N PRO A 196 0.82 -1.98 19.37
CA PRO A 196 0.95 -0.96 20.39
C PRO A 196 0.77 0.44 19.80
N ASP A 197 0.43 1.39 20.66
CA ASP A 197 0.30 2.79 20.31
C ASP A 197 1.47 3.61 20.89
N PHE A 198 1.86 4.65 20.21
CA PHE A 198 2.83 5.65 20.65
C PHE A 198 2.38 7.08 20.34
N ALA A 199 1.22 7.25 19.69
CA ALA A 199 0.80 8.54 19.12
C ALA A 199 0.50 9.60 20.19
N GLU A 200 0.23 9.22 21.44
CA GLU A 200 0.14 10.17 22.56
C GLU A 200 1.50 10.77 22.95
N HIS A 201 2.60 10.11 22.56
CA HIS A 201 3.95 10.50 22.92
C HIS A 201 4.72 11.13 21.78
N PHE A 202 4.55 10.59 20.54
CA PHE A 202 5.29 11.03 19.35
C PHE A 202 4.39 11.15 18.13
N GLU A 203 4.53 12.27 17.43
CA GLU A 203 3.95 12.47 16.10
C GLU A 203 5.04 12.20 15.05
N LEU A 204 5.20 10.93 14.66
CA LEU A 204 6.27 10.51 13.74
C LEU A 204 6.08 11.02 12.31
N ARG A 205 4.95 11.67 11.98
CA ARG A 205 4.74 12.36 10.71
C ARG A 205 5.48 13.70 10.66
N GLU A 206 5.91 14.26 11.79
CA GLU A 206 6.68 15.50 11.84
C GLU A 206 8.09 15.31 11.26
N LYS A 207 8.43 16.06 10.19
CA LYS A 207 9.73 16.01 9.51
C LYS A 207 10.90 16.31 10.44
N SER A 208 10.71 17.22 11.39
CA SER A 208 11.71 17.57 12.39
C SER A 208 12.04 16.40 13.31
N LEU A 209 11.02 15.65 13.73
CA LEU A 209 11.18 14.48 14.58
C LEU A 209 11.81 13.30 13.81
N MET A 210 11.30 12.99 12.61
CA MET A 210 11.83 11.92 11.78
C MET A 210 13.33 12.02 11.53
N ARG A 211 13.85 13.25 11.33
CA ARG A 211 15.27 13.50 11.01
C ARG A 211 16.22 13.22 12.16
N ARG A 212 15.73 13.21 13.39
CA ARG A 212 16.55 12.95 14.59
C ARG A 212 16.58 11.49 14.97
N PHE A 213 15.56 10.70 14.55
CA PHE A 213 15.52 9.30 14.89
C PHE A 213 16.48 8.47 14.05
N GLU A 214 17.10 7.50 14.72
CA GLU A 214 18.01 6.51 14.15
C GLU A 214 17.41 5.11 14.27
N PHE A 215 17.75 4.23 13.33
CA PHE A 215 17.46 2.81 13.38
C PHE A 215 18.66 2.05 13.93
N CYS A 216 18.48 1.30 15.02
CA CYS A 216 19.53 0.60 15.73
C CYS A 216 19.15 -0.86 16.04
N LEU A 217 20.17 -1.70 16.12
CA LEU A 217 20.11 -2.98 16.83
C LEU A 217 20.10 -2.69 18.34
N HIS A 218 19.23 -3.38 19.07
CA HIS A 218 19.17 -3.38 20.53
C HIS A 218 19.43 -4.78 21.09
N SER A 219 20.27 -4.87 22.12
CA SER A 219 20.46 -6.09 22.90
C SER A 219 20.62 -5.76 24.38
N ASP A 220 20.00 -6.57 25.26
CA ASP A 220 20.17 -6.54 26.70
C ASP A 220 20.26 -7.99 27.17
N LEU A 221 21.47 -8.48 27.34
CA LEU A 221 21.79 -9.89 27.53
C LEU A 221 22.29 -10.16 28.94
N SER A 222 21.80 -11.24 29.55
CA SER A 222 22.36 -11.77 30.80
C SER A 222 23.77 -12.29 30.59
N ALA A 223 24.57 -12.39 31.67
CA ALA A 223 25.91 -12.97 31.62
C ALA A 223 25.86 -14.40 31.04
N GLY A 224 26.73 -14.68 30.09
CA GLY A 224 26.82 -15.96 29.39
C GLY A 224 25.80 -16.18 28.27
N ALA A 225 24.89 -15.24 28.04
CA ALA A 225 23.95 -15.32 26.91
C ALA A 225 24.65 -14.98 25.60
N SER A 226 24.17 -15.57 24.52
CA SER A 226 24.61 -15.27 23.15
C SER A 226 23.44 -15.29 22.14
N VAL A 227 23.60 -14.55 21.05
CA VAL A 227 22.62 -14.51 19.95
C VAL A 227 23.32 -14.44 18.60
N ASP A 228 22.80 -15.18 17.62
CA ASP A 228 23.23 -15.15 16.24
C ASP A 228 22.18 -14.42 15.40
N ILE A 229 22.56 -13.26 14.87
CA ILE A 229 21.73 -12.40 14.04
C ILE A 229 22.10 -12.65 12.58
N ALA A 230 21.16 -13.18 11.79
CA ALA A 230 21.36 -13.42 10.36
C ALA A 230 21.29 -12.14 9.54
N GLU A 231 20.37 -11.25 9.88
CA GLU A 231 20.21 -9.96 9.20
C GLU A 231 19.36 -8.98 10.01
N MET A 232 19.55 -7.69 9.72
CA MET A 232 18.61 -6.63 10.06
C MET A 232 18.33 -5.81 8.81
N THR A 233 17.07 -5.44 8.58
CA THR A 233 16.67 -4.69 7.39
C THR A 233 15.66 -3.61 7.71
N ALA A 234 15.74 -2.51 6.96
CA ALA A 234 14.68 -1.53 6.80
C ALA A 234 14.28 -1.51 5.34
N ALA A 235 13.00 -1.68 5.02
CA ALA A 235 12.52 -1.76 3.65
C ALA A 235 11.13 -1.12 3.48
N LEU A 236 10.84 -0.64 2.27
CA LEU A 236 9.45 -0.40 1.86
C LEU A 236 8.83 -1.75 1.53
N SER A 237 7.65 -2.01 2.07
CA SER A 237 6.97 -3.29 1.94
C SER A 237 5.51 -3.09 1.53
N PRO A 238 4.94 -3.96 0.66
CA PRO A 238 3.52 -3.97 0.37
C PRO A 238 2.67 -4.48 1.55
N GLY A 239 3.30 -5.04 2.58
CA GLY A 239 2.66 -5.49 3.83
C GLY A 239 1.79 -6.72 3.67
N CYS A 240 0.66 -6.75 4.40
CA CYS A 240 -0.20 -7.93 4.51
C CYS A 240 -1.51 -7.85 3.74
N GLY A 241 -1.76 -6.76 3.00
CA GLY A 241 -2.97 -6.63 2.18
C GLY A 241 -2.96 -5.39 1.30
N GLN A 242 -3.60 -5.49 0.15
CA GLN A 242 -3.70 -4.44 -0.85
C GLN A 242 -5.16 -4.16 -1.17
N ALA A 243 -5.48 -2.89 -1.42
CA ALA A 243 -6.83 -2.41 -1.70
C ALA A 243 -6.85 -1.21 -2.65
N ASP A 244 -8.05 -0.74 -2.96
CA ASP A 244 -8.31 0.53 -3.63
C ASP A 244 -7.50 0.70 -4.92
N ILE A 245 -7.53 -0.35 -5.76
CA ILE A 245 -6.73 -0.43 -6.98
C ILE A 245 -7.19 0.62 -7.97
N ARG A 246 -6.27 1.48 -8.42
CA ARG A 246 -6.52 2.45 -9.50
C ARG A 246 -5.43 2.43 -10.54
N ALA A 247 -5.81 2.38 -11.81
CA ALA A 247 -4.86 2.61 -12.87
C ALA A 247 -4.35 4.06 -12.81
N ILE A 248 -3.06 4.24 -12.98
CA ILE A 248 -2.46 5.54 -13.26
C ILE A 248 -2.75 5.87 -14.73
N THR A 249 -3.20 7.08 -15.01
CA THR A 249 -3.67 7.47 -16.34
C THR A 249 -2.89 8.67 -16.90
N ARG A 250 -3.24 9.08 -18.11
CA ARG A 250 -3.00 10.41 -18.63
C ARG A 250 -4.15 11.33 -18.18
N ALA A 251 -4.00 12.62 -18.41
CA ALA A 251 -5.00 13.60 -17.99
C ALA A 251 -6.39 13.34 -18.58
N ASP A 252 -6.50 12.76 -19.77
CA ASP A 252 -7.75 12.42 -20.45
C ASP A 252 -8.38 11.10 -19.98
N GLY A 253 -7.76 10.41 -19.02
CA GLY A 253 -8.21 9.14 -18.46
C GLY A 253 -7.73 7.89 -19.21
N GLU A 254 -6.96 8.03 -20.29
CA GLU A 254 -6.35 6.87 -20.94
C GLU A 254 -5.28 6.25 -20.02
N PRO A 255 -5.22 4.92 -19.87
CA PRO A 255 -4.25 4.27 -18.99
C PRO A 255 -2.80 4.60 -19.40
N LEU A 256 -1.97 4.89 -18.41
CA LEU A 256 -0.55 5.10 -18.65
C LEU A 256 0.13 3.75 -18.89
N LEU A 257 0.48 3.50 -20.15
CA LEU A 257 1.30 2.37 -20.54
C LEU A 257 2.72 2.89 -20.79
N ASP A 258 3.65 2.52 -19.92
CA ASP A 258 5.02 2.98 -19.93
C ASP A 258 5.97 1.78 -19.79
N GLU A 259 6.98 1.68 -20.66
CA GLU A 259 7.89 0.52 -20.76
C GLU A 259 7.15 -0.83 -20.93
N GLY A 260 5.99 -0.84 -21.59
CA GLY A 260 5.15 -2.03 -21.77
C GLY A 260 4.41 -2.48 -20.51
N ARG A 261 4.34 -1.64 -19.48
CA ARG A 261 3.69 -1.90 -18.20
C ARG A 261 2.56 -0.92 -17.94
N LEU A 262 1.47 -1.43 -17.38
CA LEU A 262 0.46 -0.60 -16.71
C LEU A 262 0.94 -0.28 -15.29
N TRP A 263 0.52 0.89 -14.82
CA TRP A 263 0.86 1.39 -13.49
C TRP A 263 -0.39 1.60 -12.65
N PHE A 264 -0.28 1.34 -11.36
CA PHE A 264 -1.40 1.37 -10.43
C PHE A 264 -1.00 2.03 -9.12
N THR A 265 -1.94 2.74 -8.53
CA THR A 265 -1.94 3.03 -7.11
C THR A 265 -2.76 1.98 -6.38
N MET A 266 -2.33 1.59 -5.19
CA MET A 266 -3.06 0.69 -4.30
C MET A 266 -2.81 1.11 -2.86
N THR A 267 -3.84 1.02 -2.02
CA THR A 267 -3.67 1.08 -0.57
C THR A 267 -2.94 -0.17 -0.12
N VAL A 268 -1.88 -0.03 0.65
CA VAL A 268 -1.04 -1.15 1.12
C VAL A 268 -1.01 -1.23 2.64
N ARG A 269 -0.44 -2.32 3.16
CA ARG A 269 -0.30 -2.68 4.58
C ARG A 269 -1.54 -3.30 5.21
N GLY A 270 -2.71 -3.21 4.60
CA GLY A 270 -3.90 -4.03 4.82
C GLY A 270 -4.48 -4.10 6.22
N ARG A 271 -4.13 -3.19 7.10
CA ARG A 271 -4.68 -3.13 8.42
C ARG A 271 -5.36 -1.80 8.66
N GLY A 272 -6.62 -1.77 8.90
CA GLY A 272 -7.50 -0.64 9.22
C GLY A 272 -6.92 0.78 9.27
N LEU A 273 -7.77 1.76 9.12
CA LEU A 273 -7.40 3.17 9.25
C LEU A 273 -6.98 3.51 10.69
N PRO A 274 -6.02 4.42 10.91
CA PRO A 274 -5.32 5.27 9.91
C PRO A 274 -4.01 4.67 9.37
N HIS A 275 -3.81 3.39 9.48
CA HIS A 275 -2.53 2.72 9.27
C HIS A 275 -2.10 2.44 7.81
N PRO A 276 -2.99 2.37 6.78
CA PRO A 276 -2.57 2.11 5.41
C PRO A 276 -1.70 3.20 4.81
N LEU A 277 -0.97 2.84 3.75
CA LEU A 277 -0.13 3.73 2.95
C LEU A 277 -0.54 3.66 1.48
N GLN A 278 -0.16 4.68 0.70
CA GLN A 278 -0.32 4.65 -0.75
C GLN A 278 0.88 3.94 -1.39
N GLY A 279 0.64 2.74 -1.90
CA GLY A 279 1.60 1.99 -2.70
C GLY A 279 1.48 2.26 -4.19
N VAL A 280 2.55 2.00 -4.92
CA VAL A 280 2.60 2.01 -6.39
C VAL A 280 3.00 0.63 -6.88
N PHE A 281 2.32 0.17 -7.92
CA PHE A 281 2.55 -1.12 -8.55
C PHE A 281 2.63 -0.99 -10.06
N SER A 282 3.28 -1.94 -10.71
CA SER A 282 3.29 -2.07 -12.15
C SER A 282 2.99 -3.51 -12.58
N MET A 283 2.47 -3.68 -13.77
CA MET A 283 2.13 -4.99 -14.33
C MET A 283 2.27 -4.98 -15.85
N ASN A 284 2.89 -6.01 -16.43
CA ASN A 284 2.72 -6.27 -17.84
C ASN A 284 1.29 -6.82 -18.08
N PRO A 285 0.48 -6.18 -18.93
CA PRO A 285 -0.91 -6.61 -19.12
C PRO A 285 -1.08 -7.94 -19.85
N SER A 286 -0.03 -8.49 -20.45
CA SER A 286 -0.06 -9.81 -21.08
C SER A 286 0.19 -10.95 -20.11
N VAL A 287 0.77 -10.64 -18.92
CA VAL A 287 1.04 -11.61 -17.86
C VAL A 287 0.75 -10.96 -16.52
N PHE A 288 0.36 -11.75 -15.52
CA PHE A 288 0.05 -11.22 -14.18
C PHE A 288 1.31 -11.17 -13.31
N ASP A 289 2.31 -10.39 -13.74
CA ASP A 289 3.60 -10.19 -13.07
C ASP A 289 3.63 -8.95 -12.16
N LEU A 290 2.55 -8.71 -11.45
CA LEU A 290 2.38 -7.54 -10.59
C LEU A 290 3.60 -7.34 -9.68
N LYS A 291 4.18 -6.12 -9.70
CA LYS A 291 5.36 -5.71 -8.93
C LYS A 291 5.03 -4.53 -8.03
N PHE A 292 5.54 -4.56 -6.82
CA PHE A 292 5.56 -3.40 -5.94
C PHE A 292 6.72 -2.49 -6.33
N GLU A 293 6.44 -1.22 -6.59
CA GLU A 293 7.41 -0.25 -7.12
C GLU A 293 7.77 0.85 -6.12
N GLY A 294 6.89 1.15 -5.17
CA GLY A 294 7.18 2.18 -4.19
C GLY A 294 6.03 2.57 -3.28
N ILE A 295 6.30 3.56 -2.44
CA ILE A 295 5.35 4.20 -1.54
C ILE A 295 5.35 5.71 -1.79
N ILE A 296 4.16 6.30 -1.78
CA ILE A 296 3.96 7.74 -1.85
C ILE A 296 3.41 8.23 -0.51
N VAL A 297 3.99 9.31 0.00
CA VAL A 297 3.46 10.09 1.11
C VAL A 297 3.23 11.53 0.69
N PHE A 298 2.46 12.28 1.46
CA PHE A 298 1.96 13.58 1.04
C PHE A 298 2.38 14.70 1.99
N ASP A 299 2.76 15.84 1.42
CA ASP A 299 3.26 17.02 2.12
C ASP A 299 2.36 18.23 1.86
N MET A 300 1.64 18.68 2.87
CA MET A 300 0.81 19.89 2.80
C MET A 300 1.59 21.18 3.09
N GLY A 301 2.91 21.08 3.36
CA GLY A 301 3.76 22.23 3.65
C GLY A 301 3.73 22.71 5.10
N ASP A 302 3.08 21.97 5.99
CA ASP A 302 2.90 22.29 7.40
C ASP A 302 3.91 21.58 8.34
N GLY A 303 4.94 20.96 7.78
CA GLY A 303 5.97 20.27 8.53
C GLY A 303 5.74 18.79 8.73
N MET A 304 4.60 18.24 8.30
CA MET A 304 4.27 16.82 8.40
C MET A 304 4.28 16.10 7.06
N LEU A 305 4.58 14.80 7.06
CA LEU A 305 4.30 13.88 5.96
C LEU A 305 3.14 12.97 6.33
N ARG A 306 2.21 12.79 5.40
CA ARG A 306 0.97 12.05 5.63
C ARG A 306 0.86 10.79 4.80
N ASN A 307 0.31 9.77 5.39
CA ASN A 307 -0.01 8.48 4.76
C ASN A 307 -1.47 8.45 4.28
N GLU A 308 -1.78 9.21 3.24
CA GLU A 308 -3.11 9.22 2.62
C GLU A 308 -3.26 8.08 1.61
N LEU A 309 -4.48 7.83 1.12
CA LEU A 309 -4.78 6.64 0.33
C LEU A 309 -5.92 6.85 -0.67
N ALA A 310 -6.28 5.77 -1.39
CA ALA A 310 -7.30 5.75 -2.44
C ALA A 310 -7.05 6.79 -3.55
N SER A 311 -5.78 6.97 -3.92
CA SER A 311 -5.35 7.99 -4.87
C SER A 311 -5.63 7.61 -6.31
N HIS A 312 -6.09 8.56 -7.12
CA HIS A 312 -6.00 8.50 -8.57
C HIS A 312 -4.89 9.44 -9.04
N LEU A 313 -3.85 8.89 -9.66
CA LEU A 313 -2.74 9.65 -10.23
C LEU A 313 -2.82 9.68 -11.74
N PHE A 314 -2.36 10.77 -12.33
CA PHE A 314 -2.22 10.91 -13.77
C PHE A 314 -0.96 11.72 -14.14
N TYR A 315 -0.44 11.45 -15.33
CA TYR A 315 0.61 12.28 -15.92
C TYR A 315 -0.04 13.32 -16.83
N ASP A 316 0.23 14.58 -16.58
CA ASP A 316 -0.24 15.69 -17.40
C ASP A 316 0.84 16.05 -18.44
N ASP A 317 0.60 15.65 -19.68
CA ASP A 317 1.52 15.90 -20.79
C ASP A 317 1.73 17.39 -21.09
N ALA A 318 0.73 18.23 -20.80
CA ALA A 318 0.81 19.67 -21.07
C ALA A 318 1.75 20.37 -20.10
N SER A 319 1.66 20.05 -18.80
CA SER A 319 2.52 20.65 -17.77
C SER A 319 3.81 19.86 -17.51
N LYS A 320 3.90 18.62 -17.99
CA LYS A 320 4.98 17.66 -17.69
C LYS A 320 5.09 17.37 -16.20
N GLU A 321 3.95 17.26 -15.52
CA GLU A 321 3.86 17.01 -14.08
C GLU A 321 2.98 15.77 -13.79
N TRP A 322 3.33 15.09 -12.72
CA TRP A 322 2.49 14.10 -12.07
C TRP A 322 1.48 14.81 -11.20
N ARG A 323 0.23 14.49 -11.38
CA ARG A 323 -0.89 15.09 -10.68
C ARG A 323 -1.87 14.02 -10.23
N GLY A 324 -2.82 14.41 -9.39
CA GLY A 324 -3.88 13.49 -8.97
C GLY A 324 -4.67 13.99 -7.78
N TRP A 325 -5.48 13.08 -7.26
CA TRP A 325 -6.28 13.31 -6.06
C TRP A 325 -6.13 12.14 -5.10
N THR A 326 -6.15 12.43 -3.82
CA THR A 326 -6.12 11.45 -2.74
C THR A 326 -7.11 11.84 -1.65
N VAL A 327 -7.35 10.94 -0.71
CA VAL A 327 -8.24 11.22 0.43
C VAL A 327 -7.45 11.21 1.73
N GLY A 328 -7.62 12.25 2.54
CA GLY A 328 -7.00 12.39 3.84
C GLY A 328 -7.56 11.41 4.86
N PHE A 329 -6.91 10.27 5.04
CA PHE A 329 -7.28 9.23 6.00
C PHE A 329 -6.32 9.10 7.18
N SER A 330 -5.15 9.73 7.14
CA SER A 330 -4.14 9.61 8.20
C SER A 330 -4.61 10.13 9.55
N VAL A 331 -5.65 10.95 9.55
CA VAL A 331 -6.29 11.53 10.75
C VAL A 331 -7.56 10.79 11.18
N TYR A 332 -7.97 9.75 10.46
CA TYR A 332 -9.21 9.05 10.75
C TYR A 332 -9.15 8.34 12.11
N GLY A 333 -10.13 8.63 12.96
CA GLY A 333 -10.21 8.07 14.32
C GLY A 333 -9.29 8.70 15.36
N LYS A 334 -8.46 9.68 14.95
CA LYS A 334 -7.66 10.50 15.86
C LYS A 334 -7.86 11.96 15.48
N ASP A 335 -8.30 12.78 16.41
CA ASP A 335 -8.33 14.24 16.23
C ASP A 335 -6.89 14.79 16.36
N ALA A 336 -6.06 14.41 15.42
CA ALA A 336 -4.68 14.83 15.40
C ALA A 336 -4.63 16.30 14.96
N LYS A 337 -4.66 17.21 15.91
CA LYS A 337 -4.47 18.65 15.68
C LYS A 337 -5.56 19.33 14.83
N GLY A 338 -6.81 18.87 14.89
CA GLY A 338 -7.92 19.48 14.14
C GLY A 338 -7.90 19.20 12.63
N GLU A 339 -7.13 18.23 12.18
CA GLU A 339 -7.15 17.81 10.79
C GLU A 339 -8.51 17.17 10.43
N GLN A 340 -9.00 17.43 9.23
CA GLN A 340 -10.26 16.87 8.74
C GLN A 340 -10.03 16.01 7.51
N LYS A 341 -10.82 14.94 7.40
CA LYS A 341 -10.87 14.14 6.18
C LYS A 341 -11.32 15.02 5.02
N ALA A 342 -10.48 15.10 3.99
CA ALA A 342 -10.74 15.92 2.81
C ALA A 342 -10.16 15.26 1.56
N VAL A 343 -10.67 15.64 0.40
CA VAL A 343 -10.01 15.34 -0.88
C VAL A 343 -8.88 16.35 -1.08
N LEU A 344 -7.71 15.83 -1.39
CA LEU A 344 -6.50 16.60 -1.63
C LEU A 344 -6.11 16.49 -3.10
N ALA A 345 -5.78 17.60 -3.74
CA ALA A 345 -5.02 17.62 -4.98
C ALA A 345 -3.55 17.37 -4.68
N VAL A 346 -2.91 16.48 -5.42
CA VAL A 346 -1.51 16.10 -5.22
C VAL A 346 -0.68 16.30 -6.48
N SER A 347 0.57 16.74 -6.36
CA SER A 347 1.44 16.98 -7.51
C SER A 347 2.91 16.73 -7.23
N SER A 348 3.65 16.38 -8.29
CA SER A 348 5.10 16.25 -8.27
C SER A 348 5.69 16.52 -9.67
N LYS A 349 6.83 17.21 -9.72
CA LYS A 349 7.65 17.34 -10.94
C LYS A 349 8.53 16.12 -11.18
N ARG A 350 8.82 15.36 -10.13
CA ARG A 350 9.57 14.10 -10.21
C ARG A 350 8.59 12.96 -10.34
N ASP A 351 8.99 11.90 -11.03
CA ASP A 351 8.22 10.67 -11.12
C ASP A 351 8.06 10.05 -9.71
N PRO A 352 6.81 9.92 -9.19
CA PRO A 352 6.58 9.40 -7.86
C PRO A 352 6.43 7.87 -7.82
N ARG A 353 6.57 7.19 -8.94
CA ARG A 353 6.19 5.79 -9.08
C ARG A 353 7.17 4.80 -8.45
N LYS A 354 8.42 5.19 -8.18
CA LYS A 354 9.46 4.27 -7.70
C LYS A 354 10.06 4.70 -6.37
N GLY A 355 10.30 3.73 -5.49
CA GLY A 355 10.94 3.94 -4.21
C GLY A 355 10.08 4.73 -3.22
N PHE A 356 10.70 5.55 -2.39
CA PHE A 356 10.01 6.43 -1.45
C PHE A 356 9.84 7.82 -2.05
N SER A 357 8.60 8.22 -2.28
CA SER A 357 8.28 9.47 -2.95
C SER A 357 7.39 10.36 -2.09
N VAL A 358 7.60 11.67 -2.20
CA VAL A 358 6.80 12.69 -1.53
C VAL A 358 6.12 13.56 -2.58
N MET A 359 4.80 13.62 -2.56
CA MET A 359 4.03 14.54 -3.41
C MET A 359 3.51 15.72 -2.58
N ARG A 360 3.50 16.91 -3.17
CA ARG A 360 2.82 18.07 -2.58
C ARG A 360 1.32 17.84 -2.57
N ALA A 361 0.66 18.26 -1.50
CA ALA A 361 -0.77 18.12 -1.35
C ALA A 361 -1.42 19.44 -0.91
N LYS A 362 -2.65 19.68 -1.33
CA LYS A 362 -3.50 20.77 -0.85
C LYS A 362 -4.97 20.38 -0.98
N THR A 363 -5.83 20.92 -0.14
CA THR A 363 -7.28 20.69 -0.24
C THR A 363 -7.84 21.30 -1.53
N ILE A 364 -8.80 20.62 -2.16
CA ILE A 364 -9.46 21.12 -3.37
C ILE A 364 -10.66 22.03 -3.07
N GLY A 365 -11.04 22.18 -1.79
CA GLY A 365 -12.10 23.10 -1.37
C GLY A 365 -13.53 22.58 -1.61
N LEU A 366 -13.77 21.27 -1.57
CA LEU A 366 -15.13 20.74 -1.57
C LEU A 366 -15.90 21.19 -0.32
N PRO A 367 -17.24 21.29 -0.39
CA PRO A 367 -18.07 21.54 0.77
C PRO A 367 -17.77 20.56 1.91
N PRO A 368 -18.03 20.95 3.19
CA PRO A 368 -17.87 20.04 4.32
C PRO A 368 -18.67 18.74 4.10
N GLY A 369 -18.05 17.60 4.39
CA GLY A 369 -18.65 16.28 4.24
C GLY A 369 -17.61 15.20 4.05
N ALA A 370 -18.00 13.94 4.16
CA ALA A 370 -17.13 12.83 3.89
C ALA A 370 -17.18 12.50 2.38
N HIS A 371 -16.07 12.75 1.69
CA HIS A 371 -15.86 12.44 0.30
C HIS A 371 -14.75 11.40 0.18
N GLU A 372 -14.98 10.37 -0.63
CA GLU A 372 -14.03 9.26 -0.83
C GLU A 372 -13.86 8.93 -2.32
N ASP A 373 -12.80 8.19 -2.63
CA ASP A 373 -12.58 7.54 -3.91
C ASP A 373 -12.58 8.46 -5.14
N PRO A 374 -11.88 9.61 -5.14
CA PRO A 374 -11.89 10.52 -6.26
C PRO A 374 -11.26 9.88 -7.50
N HIS A 375 -11.92 10.05 -8.65
CA HIS A 375 -11.37 9.72 -9.96
C HIS A 375 -11.72 10.84 -10.95
N GLY A 376 -10.72 11.48 -11.54
CA GLY A 376 -10.96 12.63 -12.41
C GLY A 376 -10.25 12.52 -13.74
N ILE A 377 -10.75 13.24 -14.72
CA ILE A 377 -10.21 13.38 -16.07
C ILE A 377 -10.34 14.80 -16.57
N TYR A 378 -9.51 15.17 -17.53
CA TYR A 378 -9.76 16.34 -18.37
C TYR A 378 -10.64 15.94 -19.55
N ASP A 379 -11.84 16.47 -19.59
CA ASP A 379 -12.77 16.28 -20.70
C ASP A 379 -12.54 17.38 -21.74
N ALA A 380 -11.81 17.05 -22.80
CA ALA A 380 -11.45 18.01 -23.84
C ALA A 380 -12.66 18.52 -24.64
N GLU A 381 -13.76 17.74 -24.74
CA GLU A 381 -14.98 18.17 -25.43
C GLU A 381 -15.71 19.25 -24.64
N ALA A 382 -15.73 19.10 -23.31
CA ALA A 382 -16.32 20.08 -22.41
C ALA A 382 -15.35 21.23 -22.05
N GLY A 383 -14.04 21.05 -22.25
CA GLY A 383 -13.00 21.97 -21.78
C GLY A 383 -12.91 22.04 -20.25
N LYS A 384 -13.26 20.97 -19.54
CA LYS A 384 -13.40 20.92 -18.08
C LYS A 384 -12.69 19.74 -17.47
N TRP A 385 -12.21 19.91 -16.25
CA TRP A 385 -11.89 18.80 -15.36
C TRP A 385 -13.18 18.25 -14.78
N ARG A 386 -13.36 16.93 -14.84
CA ARG A 386 -14.50 16.24 -14.26
C ARG A 386 -14.04 15.18 -13.30
N MET A 387 -14.67 15.13 -12.13
CA MET A 387 -14.33 14.20 -11.05
C MET A 387 -15.58 13.46 -10.62
N LEU A 388 -15.51 12.14 -10.62
CA LEU A 388 -16.46 11.25 -9.99
C LEU A 388 -15.97 10.93 -8.59
N ILE A 389 -16.83 11.07 -7.58
CA ILE A 389 -16.47 10.92 -6.17
C ILE A 389 -17.60 10.22 -5.41
N ALA A 390 -17.28 9.45 -4.38
CA ALA A 390 -18.26 8.91 -3.45
C ALA A 390 -18.52 9.93 -2.33
N GLU A 391 -19.75 10.43 -2.23
CA GLU A 391 -20.16 11.43 -1.26
C GLU A 391 -21.10 10.82 -0.23
N HIS A 392 -20.85 11.04 1.06
CA HIS A 392 -21.63 10.48 2.14
C HIS A 392 -22.79 11.41 2.54
N THR A 393 -24.01 11.02 2.22
CA THR A 393 -25.27 11.69 2.59
C THR A 393 -26.22 10.73 3.32
N GLY A 394 -25.72 10.10 4.40
CA GLY A 394 -26.38 8.96 5.06
C GLY A 394 -25.83 7.61 4.61
N LYS A 395 -25.52 7.46 3.33
CA LYS A 395 -24.72 6.41 2.71
C LYS A 395 -23.82 7.05 1.66
N PHE A 396 -22.84 6.32 1.15
CA PHE A 396 -22.04 6.80 0.04
C PHE A 396 -22.81 6.69 -1.28
N GLY A 397 -22.90 7.79 -2.03
CA GLY A 397 -23.46 7.87 -3.36
C GLY A 397 -22.47 8.54 -4.33
N ALA A 398 -22.31 8.00 -5.53
CA ALA A 398 -21.46 8.61 -6.54
C ALA A 398 -22.07 9.92 -7.03
N SER A 399 -21.27 10.99 -7.09
CA SER A 399 -21.63 12.30 -7.65
C SER A 399 -20.57 12.80 -8.61
N MET A 400 -21.00 13.51 -9.65
CA MET A 400 -20.11 14.11 -10.65
C MET A 400 -19.90 15.59 -10.31
N TRP A 401 -18.64 16.00 -10.38
CA TRP A 401 -18.18 17.37 -10.14
C TRP A 401 -17.38 17.88 -11.33
N GLU A 402 -17.38 19.17 -11.58
CA GLU A 402 -16.60 19.80 -12.65
C GLU A 402 -15.91 21.08 -12.22
N SER A 403 -14.79 21.41 -12.87
CA SER A 403 -14.03 22.63 -12.66
C SER A 403 -13.24 23.03 -13.91
N ASP A 404 -12.86 24.32 -13.99
CA ASP A 404 -11.90 24.82 -14.96
C ASP A 404 -10.45 24.47 -14.59
N ALA A 405 -10.20 24.20 -13.31
CA ALA A 405 -8.88 23.84 -12.77
C ALA A 405 -8.91 22.42 -12.18
N TRP A 406 -7.78 21.69 -12.31
CA TRP A 406 -7.68 20.33 -11.81
C TRP A 406 -7.63 20.24 -10.28
N ASP A 407 -7.23 21.31 -9.59
CA ASP A 407 -6.86 21.31 -8.17
C ASP A 407 -7.73 22.24 -7.30
N HIS A 408 -8.76 22.84 -7.83
CA HIS A 408 -9.70 23.70 -7.08
C HIS A 408 -10.95 24.08 -7.88
N GLY A 409 -11.91 24.74 -7.22
CA GLY A 409 -13.06 25.35 -7.88
C GLY A 409 -14.12 24.37 -8.40
N TYR A 410 -14.16 23.16 -7.85
CA TYR A 410 -15.14 22.15 -8.23
C TYR A 410 -16.56 22.55 -7.81
N THR A 411 -17.47 22.43 -8.74
CA THR A 411 -18.91 22.57 -8.53
C THR A 411 -19.62 21.26 -8.84
N ARG A 412 -20.67 20.94 -8.08
CA ARG A 412 -21.42 19.70 -8.29
C ARG A 412 -22.22 19.78 -9.58
N LEU A 413 -22.04 18.77 -10.43
CA LEU A 413 -22.77 18.63 -11.70
C LEU A 413 -24.01 17.73 -11.53
N THR A 414 -23.92 16.69 -10.70
CA THR A 414 -25.04 15.79 -10.39
C THR A 414 -25.20 15.59 -8.90
N GLU A 415 -26.43 15.37 -8.44
CA GLU A 415 -26.66 14.90 -7.07
C GLU A 415 -26.10 13.49 -6.87
N PRO A 416 -25.75 13.09 -5.62
CA PRO A 416 -25.32 11.74 -5.31
C PRO A 416 -26.40 10.72 -5.70
N VAL A 417 -26.00 9.66 -6.39
CA VAL A 417 -26.93 8.56 -6.72
C VAL A 417 -27.41 7.86 -5.44
N GLU A 418 -28.63 7.33 -5.48
CA GLU A 418 -29.20 6.63 -4.32
C GLU A 418 -28.59 5.26 -4.02
N VAL A 419 -27.78 4.71 -4.94
CA VAL A 419 -27.13 3.41 -4.77
C VAL A 419 -25.83 3.58 -3.99
N ASP A 420 -25.57 2.68 -3.02
CA ASP A 420 -24.30 2.65 -2.31
C ASP A 420 -23.14 2.54 -3.29
N SER A 421 -22.17 3.44 -3.18
CA SER A 421 -21.11 3.63 -4.16
C SER A 421 -19.73 3.65 -3.51
N THR A 422 -18.79 2.92 -4.12
CA THR A 422 -17.37 2.93 -3.73
C THR A 422 -16.50 2.70 -4.96
N GLY A 423 -15.25 3.12 -4.90
CA GLY A 423 -14.31 2.88 -5.99
C GLY A 423 -14.73 3.52 -7.30
N THR A 424 -15.23 4.75 -7.24
CA THR A 424 -15.70 5.49 -8.41
C THR A 424 -14.65 5.56 -9.52
N ALA A 425 -15.04 5.34 -10.78
CA ALA A 425 -14.14 5.39 -11.92
C ALA A 425 -14.87 5.95 -13.16
N ILE A 426 -14.16 6.74 -13.95
CA ILE A 426 -14.58 7.16 -15.28
C ILE A 426 -13.76 6.34 -16.28
N THR A 427 -14.40 5.52 -17.09
CA THR A 427 -13.73 4.60 -18.00
C THR A 427 -14.28 4.75 -19.41
N LYS A 428 -13.41 4.63 -20.42
CA LYS A 428 -13.80 4.63 -21.82
C LYS A 428 -14.00 3.20 -22.32
N ILE A 429 -15.19 2.90 -22.82
CA ILE A 429 -15.54 1.63 -23.44
C ILE A 429 -16.12 1.93 -24.82
N GLY A 430 -15.54 1.33 -25.85
CA GLY A 430 -15.82 1.74 -27.22
C GLY A 430 -15.44 3.20 -27.46
N SER A 431 -16.35 3.98 -27.99
CA SER A 431 -16.18 5.42 -28.24
C SER A 431 -16.68 6.31 -27.10
N LYS A 432 -17.35 5.75 -26.08
CA LYS A 432 -18.03 6.50 -25.02
C LYS A 432 -17.35 6.35 -23.67
N ARG A 433 -17.49 7.38 -22.83
CA ARG A 433 -17.14 7.33 -21.42
C ARG A 433 -18.34 6.89 -20.59
N TYR A 434 -18.06 6.17 -19.52
CA TYR A 434 -19.02 5.72 -18.53
C TYR A 434 -18.50 6.02 -17.14
N ALA A 435 -19.41 6.34 -16.23
CA ALA A 435 -19.12 6.36 -14.80
C ALA A 435 -19.44 4.98 -14.22
N MET A 436 -18.54 4.45 -13.40
CA MET A 436 -18.69 3.15 -12.76
C MET A 436 -18.40 3.27 -11.27
N PHE A 437 -19.05 2.45 -10.47
CA PHE A 437 -18.76 2.28 -9.06
C PHE A 437 -19.22 0.91 -8.56
N GLY A 438 -18.52 0.41 -7.55
CA GLY A 438 -18.92 -0.81 -6.85
C GLY A 438 -19.90 -0.52 -5.73
N SER A 439 -20.56 -1.54 -5.22
CA SER A 439 -21.55 -1.44 -4.17
C SER A 439 -21.45 -2.59 -3.17
N ALA A 440 -22.03 -2.39 -1.98
CA ALA A 440 -22.10 -3.40 -0.93
C ALA A 440 -22.96 -4.61 -1.33
N ASP A 441 -23.83 -4.49 -2.32
CA ASP A 441 -24.61 -5.59 -2.90
C ASP A 441 -23.81 -6.46 -3.88
N ARG A 442 -22.50 -6.20 -4.00
CA ARG A 442 -21.54 -6.94 -4.84
C ARG A 442 -21.76 -6.77 -6.33
N LYS A 443 -22.25 -5.61 -6.74
CA LYS A 443 -22.43 -5.22 -8.14
C LYS A 443 -21.47 -4.12 -8.51
N VAL A 444 -21.16 -4.03 -9.80
CA VAL A 444 -20.55 -2.85 -10.42
C VAL A 444 -21.62 -2.19 -11.27
N TYR A 445 -22.04 -1.02 -10.86
CA TYR A 445 -23.02 -0.21 -11.58
C TYR A 445 -22.35 0.61 -12.68
N ILE A 446 -23.01 0.66 -13.82
CA ILE A 446 -22.62 1.45 -14.97
C ILE A 446 -23.61 2.58 -15.10
N ARG A 447 -23.09 3.81 -15.24
CA ARG A 447 -23.87 5.03 -15.41
C ARG A 447 -23.41 5.78 -16.67
N SER A 448 -24.31 6.55 -17.24
CA SER A 448 -23.96 7.48 -18.31
C SER A 448 -22.93 8.50 -17.81
N TYR A 449 -22.11 8.99 -18.70
CA TYR A 449 -21.17 10.08 -18.43
C TYR A 449 -21.59 11.31 -19.24
N PRO A 450 -21.68 12.50 -18.63
CA PRO A 450 -21.42 12.80 -17.21
C PRO A 450 -22.68 12.76 -16.32
N GLY A 451 -23.86 12.49 -16.85
CA GLY A 451 -25.17 12.70 -16.20
C GLY A 451 -25.55 11.67 -15.13
N LEU A 452 -24.82 10.56 -15.02
CA LEU A 452 -25.03 9.46 -14.06
C LEU A 452 -26.39 8.73 -14.20
N GLU A 453 -27.03 8.80 -15.36
CA GLU A 453 -28.22 8.00 -15.66
C GLU A 453 -27.90 6.50 -15.66
N PRO A 454 -28.81 5.63 -15.21
CA PRO A 454 -28.61 4.18 -15.25
C PRO A 454 -28.27 3.69 -16.67
N ALA A 455 -27.16 2.92 -16.78
CA ALA A 455 -26.70 2.34 -18.04
C ALA A 455 -26.42 0.84 -17.94
N GLY A 456 -26.76 0.19 -16.79
CA GLY A 456 -26.64 -1.23 -16.58
C GLY A 456 -25.70 -1.64 -15.44
N GLU A 457 -25.33 -2.91 -15.45
CA GLU A 457 -24.42 -3.55 -14.49
C GLU A 457 -23.35 -4.31 -15.26
N LEU A 458 -22.12 -4.33 -14.73
CA LEU A 458 -21.02 -5.07 -15.34
C LEU A 458 -21.19 -6.56 -15.08
N LYS A 459 -21.14 -7.37 -16.13
CA LYS A 459 -21.15 -8.82 -16.01
C LYS A 459 -19.75 -9.32 -15.68
N MET A 460 -19.56 -9.94 -14.51
CA MET A 460 -18.26 -10.46 -14.12
C MET A 460 -18.35 -11.62 -13.13
N HIS A 461 -17.34 -12.49 -13.17
CA HIS A 461 -17.11 -13.48 -12.15
C HIS A 461 -16.60 -12.83 -10.88
N LEU A 462 -17.40 -12.73 -9.85
CA LEU A 462 -16.97 -12.11 -8.61
C LEU A 462 -15.80 -12.87 -7.96
N PRO A 463 -14.88 -12.17 -7.26
CA PRO A 463 -13.89 -12.79 -6.40
C PRO A 463 -14.55 -13.65 -5.31
N PRO A 464 -13.87 -14.69 -4.81
CA PRO A 464 -14.37 -15.52 -3.73
C PRO A 464 -14.25 -14.79 -2.39
N TRP A 465 -15.19 -13.91 -2.09
CA TRP A 465 -15.18 -13.21 -0.81
C TRP A 465 -15.49 -14.12 0.38
N ASN A 466 -14.93 -13.76 1.51
CA ASN A 466 -15.49 -14.16 2.78
C ASN A 466 -16.79 -13.36 3.03
N GLY A 467 -17.94 -14.03 3.06
CA GLY A 467 -19.27 -13.41 3.11
C GLY A 467 -19.56 -12.54 4.35
N ASP A 468 -18.74 -12.65 5.41
CA ASP A 468 -18.99 -12.00 6.71
C ASP A 468 -18.63 -10.51 6.75
N HIS A 469 -18.07 -9.93 5.69
CA HIS A 469 -17.41 -8.63 5.74
C HIS A 469 -17.94 -7.57 4.78
N GLY A 470 -19.19 -7.67 4.33
CA GLY A 470 -19.86 -6.62 3.56
C GLY A 470 -18.97 -6.11 2.41
N THR A 471 -18.84 -6.89 1.37
CA THR A 471 -17.83 -6.67 0.35
C THR A 471 -18.29 -5.69 -0.69
N ARG A 472 -17.81 -4.49 -0.59
CA ARG A 472 -17.82 -3.54 -1.70
C ARG A 472 -16.80 -3.99 -2.72
N ILE A 473 -17.17 -3.97 -4.00
CA ILE A 473 -16.27 -4.25 -5.12
C ILE A 473 -15.78 -2.95 -5.73
N TRP A 474 -14.60 -3.00 -6.35
CA TRP A 474 -13.91 -1.82 -6.86
C TRP A 474 -13.76 -1.92 -8.38
N PRO A 475 -14.52 -1.16 -9.16
CA PRO A 475 -14.49 -1.24 -10.61
C PRO A 475 -13.20 -0.58 -11.15
N ASN A 476 -12.27 -1.38 -11.60
CA ASN A 476 -11.04 -0.89 -12.20
C ASN A 476 -10.88 -1.52 -13.58
N VAL A 477 -11.77 -1.10 -14.50
CA VAL A 477 -11.79 -1.53 -15.89
C VAL A 477 -10.81 -0.69 -16.71
N ILE A 478 -9.90 -1.35 -17.39
CA ILE A 478 -8.79 -0.72 -18.10
C ILE A 478 -8.84 -1.11 -19.57
N PRO A 479 -9.02 -0.15 -20.49
CA PRO A 479 -8.87 -0.41 -21.92
C PRO A 479 -7.40 -0.65 -22.27
N LEU A 480 -7.14 -1.59 -23.16
CA LEU A 480 -5.80 -1.88 -23.68
C LEU A 480 -5.70 -1.55 -25.18
N PRO A 481 -4.51 -1.16 -25.66
CA PRO A 481 -4.23 -1.03 -27.07
C PRO A 481 -4.40 -2.36 -27.85
N GLU A 482 -4.38 -2.31 -29.15
CA GLU A 482 -4.31 -3.51 -29.99
C GLU A 482 -2.98 -4.28 -29.73
N GLY A 483 -3.05 -5.61 -29.89
CA GLY A 483 -1.91 -6.50 -29.69
C GLY A 483 -1.80 -7.12 -28.30
N TYR A 484 -2.65 -6.70 -27.34
CA TYR A 484 -2.75 -7.35 -26.03
C TYR A 484 -3.79 -8.48 -26.03
N PRO A 485 -3.68 -9.46 -25.10
CA PRO A 485 -4.57 -10.63 -25.05
C PRO A 485 -6.05 -10.32 -24.88
N ALA A 486 -6.40 -9.15 -24.35
CA ALA A 486 -7.77 -8.69 -24.19
C ALA A 486 -7.87 -7.20 -24.51
N ARG A 487 -9.04 -6.74 -24.98
CA ARG A 487 -9.32 -5.31 -25.22
C ARG A 487 -9.51 -4.53 -23.92
N TYR A 488 -10.06 -5.19 -22.92
CA TYR A 488 -10.28 -4.65 -21.59
C TYR A 488 -9.87 -5.68 -20.56
N ILE A 489 -9.20 -5.21 -19.53
CA ILE A 489 -8.93 -5.99 -18.33
C ILE A 489 -9.57 -5.31 -17.12
N ALA A 490 -9.70 -6.04 -16.03
CA ALA A 490 -9.97 -5.45 -14.74
C ALA A 490 -9.07 -6.08 -13.68
N LEU A 491 -8.63 -5.28 -12.72
CA LEU A 491 -8.04 -5.77 -11.47
C LEU A 491 -9.05 -5.59 -10.35
N MET A 492 -9.23 -6.64 -9.58
CA MET A 492 -10.12 -6.68 -8.43
C MET A 492 -9.39 -7.26 -7.22
N MET A 493 -9.92 -7.04 -6.06
CA MET A 493 -9.44 -7.58 -4.79
C MET A 493 -10.58 -8.24 -4.02
N ASP A 494 -10.26 -9.11 -3.08
CA ASP A 494 -11.22 -9.55 -2.08
C ASP A 494 -10.78 -9.19 -0.66
N ARG A 495 -11.72 -9.26 0.27
CA ARG A 495 -11.49 -9.05 1.69
C ARG A 495 -11.46 -10.39 2.40
N ILE A 496 -10.25 -10.93 2.58
CA ILE A 496 -10.05 -12.15 3.33
C ILE A 496 -9.23 -11.80 4.58
N ASN A 497 -9.80 -12.03 5.76
CA ASN A 497 -9.01 -12.00 6.97
C ASN A 497 -8.06 -13.18 6.97
N PHE A 498 -6.79 -12.91 7.25
CA PHE A 498 -5.81 -13.97 7.36
C PHE A 498 -6.06 -14.80 8.62
N PRO A 499 -5.94 -16.13 8.57
CA PRO A 499 -6.01 -16.97 9.74
C PRO A 499 -5.04 -16.50 10.83
N GLY A 500 -5.50 -16.45 12.08
CA GLY A 500 -4.69 -16.02 13.22
C GLY A 500 -4.54 -14.50 13.39
N MET A 501 -4.99 -13.70 12.45
CA MET A 501 -5.02 -12.25 12.62
C MET A 501 -6.28 -11.81 13.36
N PRO A 502 -6.19 -10.79 14.25
CA PRO A 502 -7.38 -10.18 14.84
C PRO A 502 -8.33 -9.73 13.72
N LYS A 503 -9.64 -9.80 13.96
CA LYS A 503 -10.62 -9.21 13.05
C LYS A 503 -10.22 -7.78 12.75
N GLN A 504 -9.87 -7.53 11.52
CA GLN A 504 -9.47 -6.23 11.01
C GLN A 504 -10.48 -5.83 9.95
N ASN A 505 -11.11 -4.69 10.15
CA ASN A 505 -11.73 -4.01 9.03
C ASN A 505 -10.60 -3.65 8.08
N TRP A 506 -10.71 -3.95 6.78
CA TRP A 506 -9.76 -3.47 5.77
C TRP A 506 -8.46 -4.29 5.61
N THR A 507 -8.43 -5.52 6.10
CA THR A 507 -7.39 -6.46 5.67
C THR A 507 -7.87 -7.10 4.38
N TYR A 508 -7.22 -6.74 3.29
CA TYR A 508 -7.56 -7.26 1.97
C TYR A 508 -6.75 -8.52 1.67
N GLY A 509 -7.29 -9.34 0.76
CA GLY A 509 -6.72 -10.64 0.45
C GLY A 509 -5.94 -10.66 -0.84
N ALA A 510 -6.40 -11.52 -1.76
CA ALA A 510 -5.78 -11.69 -3.06
C ALA A 510 -6.25 -10.62 -4.06
N MET A 511 -5.44 -10.42 -5.09
CA MET A 511 -5.77 -9.65 -6.28
C MET A 511 -6.09 -10.60 -7.44
N TYR A 512 -7.06 -10.20 -8.26
CA TYR A 512 -7.56 -10.99 -9.38
C TYR A 512 -7.46 -10.19 -10.67
N LEU A 513 -6.94 -10.84 -11.70
CA LEU A 513 -6.96 -10.34 -13.07
C LEU A 513 -8.16 -10.91 -13.81
N TYR A 514 -8.88 -10.06 -14.51
CA TYR A 514 -9.99 -10.40 -15.39
C TYR A 514 -9.70 -9.95 -16.81
N HIS A 515 -10.10 -10.77 -17.77
CA HIS A 515 -10.20 -10.38 -19.18
C HIS A 515 -11.67 -10.22 -19.56
N ALA A 516 -11.95 -9.20 -20.34
CA ALA A 516 -13.27 -9.03 -20.92
C ALA A 516 -13.43 -9.88 -22.19
N HIS A 517 -14.55 -10.59 -22.26
CA HIS A 517 -14.97 -11.37 -23.40
C HIS A 517 -16.21 -10.75 -24.02
N LEU A 518 -16.29 -10.73 -25.35
CA LEU A 518 -17.52 -10.42 -26.06
C LEU A 518 -18.37 -11.69 -26.16
N PRO A 519 -19.72 -11.59 -26.15
CA PRO A 519 -20.59 -12.74 -26.39
C PRO A 519 -20.24 -13.45 -27.71
N GLU A 520 -20.36 -14.76 -27.72
CA GLU A 520 -20.16 -15.56 -28.95
C GLU A 520 -21.11 -15.05 -30.05
N GLY A 521 -20.57 -14.73 -31.21
CA GLY A 521 -21.31 -14.26 -32.38
C GLY A 521 -20.90 -12.90 -32.94
N ASN A 522 -20.23 -12.05 -32.18
CA ASN A 522 -19.70 -10.76 -32.65
C ASN A 522 -18.22 -10.88 -33.02
N GLY A 523 -17.85 -11.79 -33.91
CA GLY A 523 -16.51 -12.09 -34.43
C GLY A 523 -15.39 -11.22 -33.87
N THR A 524 -14.81 -11.62 -32.74
CA THR A 524 -13.58 -10.99 -32.26
C THR A 524 -12.38 -11.69 -32.90
N PRO A 525 -11.33 -10.98 -33.28
CA PRO A 525 -10.09 -11.60 -33.76
C PRO A 525 -9.32 -12.38 -32.67
N TYR A 526 -9.92 -12.59 -31.49
CA TYR A 526 -9.33 -13.29 -30.36
C TYR A 526 -10.09 -14.58 -30.04
N GLU A 527 -10.34 -15.42 -31.05
CA GLU A 527 -10.53 -16.83 -30.77
C GLU A 527 -9.18 -17.40 -30.34
N TYR A 528 -9.04 -17.70 -29.06
CA TYR A 528 -7.98 -18.59 -28.63
C TYR A 528 -8.24 -19.95 -29.28
N GLU A 529 -7.39 -20.33 -30.23
CA GLU A 529 -7.32 -21.71 -30.64
C GLU A 529 -7.11 -22.55 -29.37
N LYS A 530 -8.04 -23.47 -29.13
CA LYS A 530 -7.91 -24.47 -28.07
C LYS A 530 -6.72 -25.33 -28.41
N HIS A 531 -5.63 -25.12 -27.71
CA HIS A 531 -4.52 -26.08 -27.63
C HIS A 531 -4.60 -26.85 -26.33
#